data_2bbb272bfe7d596cb051d3bf2eabe857
#
_entry.id   2bbb272bfe7d596cb051d3bf2eabe857
#
_cell.length_a   1.000
_cell.length_b   1.000
_cell.length_c   1.000
_cell.angle_alpha   90.00
_cell.angle_beta   90.00
_cell.angle_gamma   90.00
#
_symmetry.space_group_name_H-M   'P 1'
#
loop_
_entity.id
_entity.type
_entity.pdbx_description
1 polymer ?
#
loop_
_entity_poly.entity_id
_entity_poly.type
_entity_poly.pdbx_seq_one_letter_code
_entity_poly.pdbx_strand_id
1 'polypeptide(L)'
;DYDLWIRILACAPVSIIEENLTLYRRFEDEKKNLSSETAETFVRRTNEQHYSLDHFIGELPAETFKELFAEQLCNPAANTEAEILCEKALLRIRYGNGMGQYRLLELVEDEACRKALHDRYGLTLQDIYRNNVSEIFMSPAVKKHIEDQNELIEKYRQLIGQLKNR
;
A
#
# COMPACT_ATOMS: atom_id res chain seq x y z
N ASP A 1 17.16 3.22 -3.74
CA ASP A 1 16.98 4.00 -4.99
C ASP A 1 15.54 4.49 -5.20
N TYR A 2 14.52 3.68 -4.87
CA TYR A 2 13.11 4.02 -5.06
C TYR A 2 12.69 5.28 -4.28
N ASP A 3 13.03 5.38 -3.01
CA ASP A 3 12.77 6.55 -2.17
C ASP A 3 13.44 7.82 -2.72
N LEU A 4 14.69 7.70 -3.19
CA LEU A 4 15.41 8.82 -3.80
C LEU A 4 14.69 9.35 -5.06
N TRP A 5 14.25 8.45 -5.95
CA TRP A 5 13.54 8.84 -7.16
C TRP A 5 12.21 9.51 -6.87
N ILE A 6 11.46 9.01 -5.89
CA ILE A 6 10.19 9.62 -5.46
C ILE A 6 10.42 11.04 -4.95
N ARG A 7 11.46 11.28 -4.14
CA ARG A 7 11.79 12.61 -3.62
C ARG A 7 12.23 13.57 -4.73
N ILE A 8 13.02 13.10 -5.68
CA ILE A 8 13.43 13.90 -6.84
C ILE A 8 12.21 14.30 -7.68
N LEU A 9 11.33 13.33 -7.98
CA LEU A 9 10.11 13.57 -8.75
C LEU A 9 9.15 14.57 -8.08
N ALA A 10 9.14 14.61 -6.76
CA ALA A 10 8.32 15.58 -6.00
C ALA A 10 8.88 17.03 -6.07
N CYS A 11 10.18 17.20 -6.36
CA CYS A 11 10.87 18.49 -6.25
C CYS A 11 11.38 19.05 -7.56
N ALA A 12 11.52 18.22 -8.60
CA ALA A 12 12.17 18.62 -9.84
C ALA A 12 11.57 17.93 -11.08
N PRO A 13 11.53 18.60 -12.22
CA PRO A 13 11.17 17.95 -13.47
C PRO A 13 12.22 16.92 -13.85
N VAL A 14 11.78 15.76 -14.32
CA VAL A 14 12.63 14.65 -14.73
C VAL A 14 12.40 14.35 -16.20
N SER A 15 13.48 14.12 -16.95
CA SER A 15 13.41 13.66 -18.33
C SER A 15 13.93 12.23 -18.43
N ILE A 16 13.24 11.42 -19.24
CA ILE A 16 13.64 10.05 -19.53
C ILE A 16 14.49 10.07 -20.80
N ILE A 17 15.68 9.48 -20.74
CA ILE A 17 16.52 9.26 -21.91
C ILE A 17 16.20 7.86 -22.41
N GLU A 18 15.72 7.73 -23.66
CA GLU A 18 15.30 6.46 -24.26
C GLU A 18 16.47 5.58 -24.73
N GLU A 19 17.68 5.87 -24.31
CA GLU A 19 18.88 5.13 -24.64
C GLU A 19 19.36 4.27 -23.48
N ASN A 20 19.86 3.08 -23.77
CA ASN A 20 20.47 2.20 -22.76
C ASN A 20 21.87 2.70 -22.37
N LEU A 21 21.94 3.56 -21.35
CA LEU A 21 23.19 4.18 -20.89
C LEU A 21 23.95 3.33 -19.88
N THR A 22 23.35 2.29 -19.32
CA THR A 22 23.93 1.49 -18.23
C THR A 22 23.81 0.01 -18.50
N LEU A 23 24.92 -0.72 -18.28
CA LEU A 23 24.93 -2.17 -18.31
C LEU A 23 24.76 -2.70 -16.89
N TYR A 24 23.69 -3.46 -16.66
CA TYR A 24 23.44 -4.11 -15.39
C TYR A 24 23.95 -5.56 -15.40
N ARG A 25 24.93 -5.86 -14.57
CA ARG A 25 25.46 -7.22 -14.44
C ARG A 25 24.52 -8.06 -13.59
N ARG A 26 24.02 -9.16 -14.15
CA ARG A 26 23.35 -10.22 -13.40
C ARG A 26 24.23 -11.47 -13.41
N PHE A 27 24.33 -12.12 -12.26
CA PHE A 27 24.96 -13.43 -12.15
C PHE A 27 23.93 -14.51 -12.52
N GLU A 28 24.36 -15.56 -13.20
CA GLU A 28 23.50 -16.73 -13.51
C GLU A 28 23.01 -17.40 -12.22
N ASP A 29 23.88 -17.46 -11.21
CA ASP A 29 23.48 -17.86 -9.86
C ASP A 29 22.72 -16.70 -9.21
N GLU A 30 21.41 -16.79 -9.22
CA GLU A 30 20.52 -15.73 -8.68
C GLU A 30 20.80 -15.40 -7.22
N LYS A 31 21.30 -16.36 -6.42
CA LYS A 31 21.67 -16.14 -5.01
C LYS A 31 22.80 -15.15 -4.81
N LYS A 32 23.58 -14.90 -5.84
CA LYS A 32 24.69 -13.91 -5.83
C LYS A 32 24.23 -12.50 -6.16
N ASN A 33 23.01 -12.33 -6.63
CA ASN A 33 22.48 -11.01 -6.92
C ASN A 33 21.92 -10.40 -5.62
N LEU A 34 22.32 -9.17 -5.32
CA LEU A 34 21.82 -8.42 -4.15
C LEU A 34 20.29 -8.21 -4.18
N SER A 35 19.70 -8.25 -5.39
CA SER A 35 18.28 -8.13 -5.64
C SER A 35 17.59 -9.47 -5.88
N SER A 36 18.20 -10.60 -5.48
CA SER A 36 17.55 -11.91 -5.61
C SER A 36 16.25 -11.97 -4.85
N GLU A 37 15.23 -12.57 -5.45
CA GLU A 37 13.92 -12.71 -4.83
C GLU A 37 13.93 -13.82 -3.76
N THR A 38 14.35 -13.45 -2.56
CA THR A 38 14.12 -14.24 -1.35
C THR A 38 12.91 -13.70 -0.61
N ALA A 39 12.31 -14.48 0.28
CA ALA A 39 11.21 -14.01 1.14
C ALA A 39 11.63 -12.75 1.93
N GLU A 40 12.87 -12.71 2.39
CA GLU A 40 13.40 -11.57 3.16
C GLU A 40 13.56 -10.32 2.30
N THR A 41 14.12 -10.45 1.09
CA THR A 41 14.26 -9.30 0.16
C THR A 41 12.90 -8.81 -0.32
N PHE A 42 11.94 -9.70 -0.51
CA PHE A 42 10.56 -9.33 -0.86
C PHE A 42 9.90 -8.52 0.26
N VAL A 43 9.96 -9.01 1.51
CA VAL A 43 9.40 -8.31 2.67
C VAL A 43 10.06 -6.93 2.84
N ARG A 44 11.38 -6.88 2.79
CA ARG A 44 12.13 -5.62 2.90
C ARG A 44 11.70 -4.63 1.82
N ARG A 45 11.71 -5.04 0.55
CA ARG A 45 11.32 -4.20 -0.59
C ARG A 45 9.90 -3.67 -0.44
N THR A 46 8.97 -4.52 -0.04
CA THR A 46 7.56 -4.14 0.15
C THR A 46 7.42 -3.11 1.26
N ASN A 47 8.11 -3.32 2.38
CA ASN A 47 8.08 -2.36 3.50
C ASN A 47 8.71 -1.02 3.10
N GLU A 48 9.84 -1.04 2.39
CA GLU A 48 10.50 0.17 1.88
C GLU A 48 9.59 0.92 0.89
N GLN A 49 8.91 0.22 0.00
CA GLN A 49 7.94 0.81 -0.93
C GLN A 49 6.76 1.45 -0.20
N HIS A 50 6.19 0.75 0.79
CA HIS A 50 5.09 1.29 1.58
C HIS A 50 5.50 2.54 2.35
N TYR A 51 6.67 2.51 2.96
CA TYR A 51 7.21 3.64 3.70
C TYR A 51 7.47 4.85 2.79
N SER A 52 8.14 4.63 1.65
CA SER A 52 8.45 5.70 0.69
C SER A 52 7.18 6.32 0.10
N LEU A 53 6.18 5.50 -0.24
CA LEU A 53 4.90 5.99 -0.75
C LEU A 53 4.10 6.75 0.31
N ASP A 54 4.10 6.27 1.56
CA ASP A 54 3.45 6.96 2.67
C ASP A 54 4.03 8.35 2.87
N HIS A 55 5.36 8.44 2.88
CA HIS A 55 6.08 9.70 3.03
C HIS A 55 5.80 10.66 1.87
N PHE A 56 5.92 10.16 0.63
CA PHE A 56 5.63 10.96 -0.56
C PHE A 56 4.21 11.55 -0.54
N ILE A 57 3.19 10.72 -0.35
CA ILE A 57 1.81 11.20 -0.32
C ILE A 57 1.60 12.17 0.86
N GLY A 58 2.23 11.89 2.00
CA GLY A 58 2.13 12.74 3.19
C GLY A 58 2.64 14.16 2.94
N GLU A 59 3.80 14.28 2.31
CA GLU A 59 4.53 15.53 2.11
C GLU A 59 4.00 16.39 0.95
N LEU A 60 3.19 15.82 0.05
CA LEU A 60 2.65 16.58 -1.08
C LEU A 60 1.76 17.73 -0.59
N PRO A 61 1.97 18.96 -1.07
CA PRO A 61 1.03 20.06 -0.89
C PRO A 61 -0.36 19.68 -1.42
N ALA A 62 -1.42 20.21 -0.81
CA ALA A 62 -2.80 19.87 -1.15
C ALA A 62 -3.13 20.03 -2.63
N GLU A 63 -2.72 21.13 -3.24
CA GLU A 63 -2.98 21.40 -4.65
C GLU A 63 -2.24 20.42 -5.58
N THR A 64 -0.95 20.17 -5.32
CA THR A 64 -0.17 19.20 -6.07
C THR A 64 -0.73 17.78 -5.92
N PHE A 65 -1.16 17.43 -4.71
CA PHE A 65 -1.81 16.14 -4.44
C PHE A 65 -3.09 15.99 -5.27
N LYS A 66 -3.95 17.00 -5.29
CA LYS A 66 -5.20 17.00 -6.05
C LYS A 66 -4.96 16.92 -7.55
N GLU A 67 -3.96 17.65 -8.05
CA GLU A 67 -3.59 17.63 -9.47
C GLU A 67 -3.09 16.25 -9.91
N LEU A 68 -2.15 15.67 -9.15
CA LEU A 68 -1.54 14.39 -9.49
C LEU A 68 -2.52 13.20 -9.40
N PHE A 69 -3.47 13.26 -8.49
CA PHE A 69 -4.38 12.14 -8.20
C PHE A 69 -5.85 12.44 -8.48
N ALA A 70 -6.14 13.43 -9.32
CA ALA A 70 -7.50 13.92 -9.60
C ALA A 70 -8.50 12.79 -9.93
N GLU A 71 -8.09 11.81 -10.74
CA GLU A 71 -8.94 10.69 -11.15
C GLU A 71 -9.08 9.60 -10.07
N GLN A 72 -8.22 9.62 -9.06
CA GLN A 72 -8.17 8.63 -8.00
C GLN A 72 -8.84 9.10 -6.70
N LEU A 73 -9.18 10.37 -6.59
CA LEU A 73 -9.84 10.91 -5.40
C LEU A 73 -11.22 10.29 -5.19
N CYS A 74 -11.55 9.96 -3.95
CA CYS A 74 -12.89 9.52 -3.58
C CYS A 74 -13.88 10.71 -3.60
N ASN A 75 -13.39 11.89 -3.22
CA ASN A 75 -14.12 13.15 -3.28
C ASN A 75 -13.31 14.21 -4.04
N PRO A 76 -13.51 14.38 -5.37
CA PRO A 76 -12.80 15.37 -6.15
C PRO A 76 -13.03 16.83 -5.69
N ALA A 77 -14.10 17.07 -4.91
CA ALA A 77 -14.41 18.38 -4.36
C ALA A 77 -13.76 18.64 -2.99
N ALA A 78 -12.90 17.73 -2.50
CA ALA A 78 -12.17 17.89 -1.25
C ALA A 78 -11.37 19.20 -1.26
N ASN A 79 -11.60 20.06 -0.25
CA ASN A 79 -10.98 21.38 -0.20
C ASN A 79 -10.58 21.83 1.22
N THR A 80 -11.01 21.13 2.25
CA THR A 80 -10.56 21.37 3.62
C THR A 80 -9.33 20.54 3.93
N GLU A 81 -8.53 20.96 4.90
CA GLU A 81 -7.36 20.22 5.36
C GLU A 81 -7.75 18.80 5.80
N ALA A 82 -8.82 18.67 6.57
CA ALA A 82 -9.35 17.39 7.01
C ALA A 82 -9.74 16.46 5.85
N GLU A 83 -10.44 16.99 4.84
CA GLU A 83 -10.80 16.21 3.64
C GLU A 83 -9.55 15.77 2.86
N ILE A 84 -8.56 16.63 2.70
CA ILE A 84 -7.30 16.27 2.02
C ILE A 84 -6.53 15.20 2.78
N LEU A 85 -6.48 15.27 4.11
CA LEU A 85 -5.86 14.22 4.94
C LEU A 85 -6.60 12.88 4.79
N CYS A 86 -7.93 12.91 4.77
CA CYS A 86 -8.74 11.72 4.51
C CYS A 86 -8.48 11.14 3.12
N GLU A 87 -8.44 11.96 2.07
CA GLU A 87 -8.12 11.52 0.70
C GLU A 87 -6.73 10.90 0.62
N LYS A 88 -5.74 11.49 1.26
CA LYS A 88 -4.38 10.95 1.32
C LYS A 88 -4.34 9.57 1.98
N ALA A 89 -5.11 9.35 3.04
CA ALA A 89 -5.21 8.04 3.69
C ALA A 89 -5.95 7.01 2.81
N LEU A 90 -7.07 7.38 2.21
CA LEU A 90 -7.87 6.54 1.32
C LEU A 90 -7.10 6.16 0.06
N LEU A 91 -6.34 7.10 -0.51
CA LEU A 91 -5.49 6.83 -1.67
C LEU A 91 -4.44 5.75 -1.36
N ARG A 92 -3.80 5.81 -0.18
CA ARG A 92 -2.85 4.77 0.25
C ARG A 92 -3.49 3.39 0.30
N ILE A 93 -4.70 3.30 0.85
CA ILE A 93 -5.46 2.05 0.90
C ILE A 93 -5.74 1.54 -0.52
N ARG A 94 -6.15 2.42 -1.43
CA ARG A 94 -6.40 2.07 -2.83
C ARG A 94 -5.15 1.48 -3.52
N TYR A 95 -3.98 1.96 -3.18
CA TYR A 95 -2.71 1.40 -3.66
C TYR A 95 -2.20 0.19 -2.87
N GLY A 96 -3.02 -0.37 -1.98
CA GLY A 96 -2.65 -1.53 -1.16
C GLY A 96 -1.57 -1.21 -0.13
N ASN A 97 -1.37 0.08 0.19
CA ASN A 97 -0.41 0.50 1.20
C ASN A 97 -1.03 0.42 2.59
N GLY A 98 -0.53 -0.52 3.42
CA GLY A 98 -1.01 -0.72 4.78
C GLY A 98 -0.95 0.52 5.67
N MET A 99 -0.06 1.47 5.37
CA MET A 99 0.01 2.73 6.11
C MET A 99 -1.27 3.57 5.97
N GLY A 100 -2.04 3.39 4.90
CA GLY A 100 -3.30 4.10 4.72
C GLY A 100 -4.30 3.85 5.85
N GLN A 101 -4.42 2.59 6.28
CA GLN A 101 -5.29 2.25 7.41
C GLN A 101 -4.76 2.79 8.73
N TYR A 102 -3.45 2.73 8.93
CA TYR A 102 -2.83 3.34 10.11
C TYR A 102 -3.14 4.85 10.16
N ARG A 103 -3.02 5.54 9.02
CA ARG A 103 -3.37 6.96 8.92
C ARG A 103 -4.84 7.23 9.20
N LEU A 104 -5.78 6.37 8.73
CA LEU A 104 -7.18 6.51 9.10
C LEU A 104 -7.42 6.41 10.60
N LEU A 105 -6.73 5.49 11.28
CA LEU A 105 -6.82 5.36 12.74
C LEU A 105 -6.30 6.60 13.47
N GLU A 106 -5.24 7.24 12.98
CA GLU A 106 -4.77 8.51 13.52
C GLU A 106 -5.80 9.63 13.29
N LEU A 107 -6.37 9.70 12.07
CA LEU A 107 -7.31 10.75 11.69
C LEU A 107 -8.64 10.70 12.47
N VAL A 108 -9.09 9.54 12.92
CA VAL A 108 -10.34 9.45 13.70
C VAL A 108 -10.23 10.05 15.10
N GLU A 109 -9.03 10.31 15.59
CA GLU A 109 -8.82 11.01 16.85
C GLU A 109 -9.08 12.53 16.70
N ASP A 110 -8.89 13.08 15.50
CA ASP A 110 -9.24 14.47 15.20
C ASP A 110 -10.72 14.60 14.84
N GLU A 111 -11.41 15.56 15.47
CA GLU A 111 -12.86 15.74 15.29
C GLU A 111 -13.23 16.18 13.87
N ALA A 112 -12.44 17.05 13.25
CA ALA A 112 -12.71 17.54 11.89
C ALA A 112 -12.52 16.42 10.87
N CYS A 113 -11.47 15.61 11.00
CA CYS A 113 -11.21 14.46 10.17
C CYS A 113 -12.28 13.38 10.36
N ARG A 114 -12.66 13.06 11.60
CA ARG A 114 -13.72 12.11 11.90
C ARG A 114 -15.06 12.54 11.29
N LYS A 115 -15.39 13.83 11.38
CA LYS A 115 -16.60 14.38 10.76
C LYS A 115 -16.51 14.30 9.23
N ALA A 116 -15.37 14.63 8.63
CA ALA A 116 -15.17 14.51 7.20
C ALA A 116 -15.31 13.06 6.73
N LEU A 117 -14.70 12.09 7.43
CA LEU A 117 -14.82 10.66 7.13
C LEU A 117 -16.28 10.20 7.13
N HIS A 118 -17.06 10.64 8.10
CA HIS A 118 -18.48 10.30 8.18
C HIS A 118 -19.31 11.00 7.09
N ASP A 119 -19.22 12.34 7.00
CA ASP A 119 -20.15 13.15 6.20
C ASP A 119 -19.85 13.11 4.70
N ARG A 120 -18.57 12.94 4.32
CA ARG A 120 -18.13 12.96 2.93
C ARG A 120 -17.87 11.57 2.35
N TYR A 121 -17.42 10.64 3.18
CA TYR A 121 -17.01 9.31 2.73
C TYR A 121 -17.91 8.18 3.25
N GLY A 122 -18.87 8.50 4.12
CA GLY A 122 -19.80 7.53 4.69
C GLY A 122 -19.12 6.48 5.58
N LEU A 123 -17.90 6.76 6.06
CA LEU A 123 -17.12 5.85 6.88
C LEU A 123 -17.41 6.09 8.37
N THR A 124 -17.91 5.06 9.03
CA THR A 124 -18.06 5.07 10.49
C THR A 124 -16.79 4.56 11.19
N LEU A 125 -16.66 4.86 12.47
CA LEU A 125 -15.58 4.26 13.30
C LEU A 125 -15.61 2.74 13.22
N GLN A 126 -16.81 2.15 13.18
CA GLN A 126 -16.95 0.70 13.12
C GLN A 126 -16.40 0.14 11.80
N ASP A 127 -16.60 0.83 10.67
CA ASP A 127 -16.07 0.41 9.39
C ASP A 127 -14.54 0.48 9.38
N ILE A 128 -13.97 1.56 9.92
CA ILE A 128 -12.53 1.73 10.01
C ILE A 128 -11.89 0.65 10.88
N TYR A 129 -12.48 0.36 12.06
CA TYR A 129 -11.96 -0.69 12.93
C TYR A 129 -12.17 -2.11 12.37
N ARG A 130 -13.28 -2.38 11.68
CA ARG A 130 -13.51 -3.68 11.03
C ARG A 130 -12.54 -3.95 9.89
N ASN A 131 -12.29 -2.97 9.05
CA ASN A 131 -11.35 -3.10 7.94
C ASN A 131 -9.90 -3.27 8.43
N ASN A 132 -9.63 -2.90 9.67
CA ASN A 132 -8.31 -3.03 10.30
C ASN A 132 -7.97 -4.46 10.76
N VAL A 133 -8.95 -5.36 10.79
CA VAL A 133 -8.81 -6.64 11.52
C VAL A 133 -7.99 -7.69 10.78
N SER A 134 -7.74 -7.58 9.48
CA SER A 134 -7.24 -8.78 8.81
C SER A 134 -5.94 -8.68 8.04
N GLU A 135 -5.56 -7.54 7.45
CA GLU A 135 -4.49 -7.64 6.47
C GLU A 135 -3.37 -6.60 6.58
N ILE A 136 -3.57 -5.52 7.28
CA ILE A 136 -2.79 -4.30 7.10
C ILE A 136 -1.48 -4.30 7.87
N PHE A 137 -1.45 -4.98 9.00
CA PHE A 137 -0.24 -5.13 9.81
C PHE A 137 0.47 -6.48 9.62
N MET A 138 -0.05 -7.33 8.73
CA MET A 138 0.65 -8.57 8.39
C MET A 138 1.79 -8.28 7.43
N SER A 139 2.97 -8.81 7.73
CA SER A 139 4.02 -8.82 6.74
C SER A 139 3.57 -9.64 5.52
N PRO A 140 3.96 -9.27 4.30
CA PRO A 140 3.65 -10.05 3.10
C PRO A 140 4.04 -11.54 3.22
N ALA A 141 5.10 -11.84 3.98
CA ALA A 141 5.50 -13.22 4.25
C ALA A 141 4.48 -13.97 5.11
N VAL A 142 3.90 -13.31 6.12
CA VAL A 142 2.83 -13.89 6.94
C VAL A 142 1.57 -14.08 6.11
N LYS A 143 1.19 -13.10 5.29
CA LYS A 143 0.05 -13.21 4.38
C LYS A 143 0.21 -14.41 3.44
N LYS A 144 1.35 -14.51 2.77
CA LYS A 144 1.66 -15.65 1.90
C LYS A 144 1.63 -16.97 2.65
N HIS A 145 2.19 -17.04 3.87
CA HIS A 145 2.15 -18.25 4.69
C HIS A 145 0.71 -18.66 5.02
N ILE A 146 -0.16 -17.71 5.35
CA ILE A 146 -1.59 -17.98 5.60
C ILE A 146 -2.28 -18.48 4.32
N GLU A 147 -2.00 -17.88 3.16
CA GLU A 147 -2.53 -18.32 1.87
C GLU A 147 -2.11 -19.78 1.57
N ASP A 148 -0.82 -20.09 1.71
CA ASP A 148 -0.28 -21.43 1.52
C ASP A 148 -0.92 -22.46 2.48
N GLN A 149 -1.14 -22.10 3.74
CA GLN A 149 -1.83 -22.94 4.73
C GLN A 149 -3.31 -23.16 4.37
N ASN A 150 -4.01 -22.13 3.92
CA ASN A 150 -5.40 -22.25 3.48
C ASN A 150 -5.55 -23.16 2.26
N GLU A 151 -4.66 -23.06 1.29
CA GLU A 151 -4.63 -23.97 0.13
C GLU A 151 -4.40 -25.42 0.56
N LEU A 152 -3.51 -25.66 1.52
CA LEU A 152 -3.24 -26.97 2.06
C LEU A 152 -4.47 -27.55 2.80
N ILE A 153 -5.13 -26.72 3.59
CA ILE A 153 -6.38 -27.09 4.28
C ILE A 153 -7.45 -27.48 3.26
N GLU A 154 -7.64 -26.73 2.19
CA GLU A 154 -8.62 -27.08 1.15
C GLU A 154 -8.27 -28.38 0.42
N LYS A 155 -7.01 -28.64 0.13
CA LYS A 155 -6.56 -29.93 -0.42
C LYS A 155 -6.90 -31.10 0.52
N TYR A 156 -6.66 -30.95 1.82
CA TYR A 156 -7.02 -31.99 2.81
C TYR A 156 -8.53 -32.16 2.93
N ARG A 157 -9.32 -31.09 2.89
CA ARG A 157 -10.80 -31.18 2.89
C ARG A 157 -11.31 -31.98 1.70
N GLN A 158 -10.76 -31.74 0.50
CA GLN A 158 -11.13 -32.48 -0.71
C GLN A 158 -10.77 -33.97 -0.60
N LEU A 159 -9.58 -34.30 -0.09
CA LEU A 159 -9.15 -35.67 0.12
C LEU A 159 -10.06 -36.40 1.12
N ILE A 160 -10.39 -35.77 2.24
CA ILE A 160 -11.32 -36.35 3.24
C ILE A 160 -12.71 -36.54 2.62
N GLY A 161 -13.19 -35.60 1.80
CA GLY A 161 -14.46 -35.75 1.08
C GLY A 161 -14.47 -36.97 0.14
N GLN A 162 -13.37 -37.18 -0.59
CA GLN A 162 -13.22 -38.35 -1.48
C GLN A 162 -13.16 -39.69 -0.71
N LEU A 163 -12.54 -39.70 0.48
CA LEU A 163 -12.45 -40.91 1.31
C LEU A 163 -13.79 -41.26 1.98
N LYS A 164 -14.63 -40.27 2.29
CA LYS A 164 -15.96 -40.52 2.88
C LYS A 164 -16.99 -41.05 1.87
N ASN A 165 -16.75 -40.81 0.57
CA ASN A 165 -17.64 -41.25 -0.52
C ASN A 165 -17.24 -42.62 -1.13
N ARG A 166 -16.24 -43.28 -0.57
CA ARG A 166 -15.86 -44.68 -0.87
C ARG A 166 -16.38 -45.61 0.20
#